data_6117dbdc66f3c408d7d86575afd2d7e4
#
_entry.id   6117dbdc66f3c408d7d86575afd2d7e4
#
_cell.length_a   1.000
_cell.length_b   1.000
_cell.length_c   1.000
_cell.angle_alpha   90.00
_cell.angle_beta   90.00
_cell.angle_gamma   90.00
#
_symmetry.space_group_name_H-M   'P 1'
#
loop_
_entity.id
_entity.type
_entity.pdbx_description
1 polymer ?
#
loop_
_entity_poly.entity_id
_entity_poly.type
_entity_poly.pdbx_seq_one_letter_code
_entity_poly.pdbx_strand_id
1 'polypeptide(L)'
;MKNSLRATFKRGSMAGVATAGAAALLLTGCGAAPSSSSASGSATKSDYTACMVSDSGGFDDKSFNQSGYEGLQSAAKDLGINEKHVQSKADTDYDPNLRSMVQQGCKLTVTVGFLLGDATKSIATANPNNHFAIIDYNDPTFPKNVKPIVYNTAQAAFLAGYLAAGTSKTGKVATFGGINIPTVTIFMDGFADGVKYYNQKKSKNVQLLGWDKDKQDGTFVGDFKQVDKGKVLTQGFLDQGADIVLPVAGPVGGGAGSAILDAKSKGKDAKLIWVDSDGYLTAAEYKSVILSSVQKTMSTAVESVIKDDKDGKFDATPYIGTLENGGVALAPFHDLDSAVPADLKSELDQLKKDIISGNVKVESKSSPTK
;
A
#
# COMPACT_ATOMS: atom_id res chain seq x y z
N MET A 1 52.63 27.71 10.06
CA MET A 1 53.50 26.56 10.24
C MET A 1 52.86 25.41 9.48
N LYS A 2 53.15 25.23 8.21
CA LYS A 2 54.16 24.42 7.54
C LYS A 2 54.35 23.06 8.25
N ASN A 3 53.84 21.96 7.67
CA ASN A 3 54.69 20.94 7.09
C ASN A 3 53.87 19.93 6.26
N SER A 4 54.30 19.88 5.02
CA SER A 4 54.01 18.87 4.00
C SER A 4 54.93 17.64 4.20
N LEU A 5 54.47 16.46 3.80
CA LEU A 5 55.37 15.38 3.40
C LEU A 5 54.77 14.58 2.21
N ARG A 6 55.47 14.72 1.08
CA ARG A 6 55.38 13.89 -0.14
C ARG A 6 56.34 12.69 0.01
N ALA A 7 55.98 11.54 -0.53
CA ALA A 7 56.93 10.54 -1.06
C ALA A 7 56.14 9.65 -2.03
N THR A 8 56.37 9.73 -3.27
CA THR A 8 57.35 9.25 -4.30
C THR A 8 57.22 7.78 -4.65
N PHE A 9 56.80 7.62 -5.89
CA PHE A 9 57.04 6.59 -6.92
C PHE A 9 58.10 5.49 -6.68
N LYS A 10 57.80 4.24 -7.15
CA LYS A 10 58.76 3.43 -7.86
C LYS A 10 58.08 2.56 -8.94
N ARG A 11 58.51 2.81 -10.20
CA ARG A 11 58.34 1.95 -11.38
C ARG A 11 59.39 0.83 -11.33
N GLY A 12 59.06 -0.34 -11.89
CA GLY A 12 59.99 -1.40 -12.18
C GLY A 12 59.53 -2.20 -13.41
N SER A 13 60.16 -1.94 -14.53
CA SER A 13 60.07 -2.71 -15.79
C SER A 13 61.19 -3.77 -15.83
N MET A 14 60.94 -4.90 -16.50
CA MET A 14 61.88 -5.75 -17.31
C MET A 14 61.09 -6.96 -17.80
N ALA A 15 60.81 -7.16 -19.08
CA ALA A 15 61.62 -7.48 -20.24
C ALA A 15 62.08 -8.96 -20.30
N GLY A 16 61.49 -9.71 -21.24
CA GLY A 16 62.15 -10.57 -22.21
C GLY A 16 62.26 -12.08 -21.90
N VAL A 17 61.83 -12.93 -22.74
CA VAL A 17 62.59 -13.70 -23.74
C VAL A 17 61.66 -14.68 -24.46
N ALA A 18 61.74 -14.69 -25.77
CA ALA A 18 61.13 -15.62 -26.72
C ALA A 18 61.95 -16.89 -26.85
N THR A 19 61.29 -18.02 -27.07
CA THR A 19 61.92 -19.15 -27.85
C THR A 19 60.86 -19.86 -28.67
N ALA A 20 61.19 -20.03 -29.96
CA ALA A 20 60.44 -20.71 -30.99
C ALA A 20 60.77 -22.22 -30.95
N GLY A 21 59.85 -23.06 -31.42
CA GLY A 21 60.04 -24.50 -31.61
C GLY A 21 58.93 -25.12 -32.43
N ALA A 22 59.31 -25.66 -33.56
CA ALA A 22 58.50 -26.01 -34.72
C ALA A 22 57.61 -27.24 -34.62
N ALA A 23 56.58 -27.22 -35.41
CA ALA A 23 55.93 -28.18 -36.31
C ALA A 23 55.85 -29.68 -35.99
N ALA A 24 54.60 -30.20 -36.01
CA ALA A 24 54.24 -31.44 -36.71
C ALA A 24 52.72 -31.48 -37.00
N LEU A 25 52.39 -31.61 -38.27
CA LEU A 25 51.09 -31.91 -38.84
C LEU A 25 50.69 -33.37 -38.57
N LEU A 26 49.44 -33.60 -38.21
CA LEU A 26 48.73 -34.81 -38.68
C LEU A 26 47.22 -34.47 -38.76
N LEU A 27 46.67 -34.73 -39.94
CA LEU A 27 45.29 -34.66 -40.37
C LEU A 27 44.45 -35.76 -39.72
N THR A 28 43.21 -35.47 -39.59
CA THR A 28 41.94 -36.17 -39.90
C THR A 28 40.94 -36.22 -38.70
N GLY A 29 39.72 -35.79 -38.97
CA GLY A 29 38.59 -36.01 -38.10
C GLY A 29 37.52 -34.93 -38.23
N CYS A 30 36.74 -34.91 -39.35
CA CYS A 30 35.51 -34.23 -39.44
C CYS A 30 34.52 -34.81 -38.42
N GLY A 31 34.24 -34.04 -37.36
CA GLY A 31 33.14 -34.24 -36.48
C GLY A 31 32.57 -32.87 -36.17
N ALA A 32 31.45 -32.51 -36.81
CA ALA A 32 30.72 -31.29 -36.50
C ALA A 32 30.27 -31.35 -35.03
N ALA A 33 30.84 -30.48 -34.19
CA ALA A 33 30.31 -30.25 -32.86
C ALA A 33 28.87 -29.70 -32.99
N PRO A 34 27.92 -30.17 -32.17
CA PRO A 34 26.63 -29.53 -32.12
C PRO A 34 26.82 -28.09 -31.66
N SER A 35 26.44 -27.14 -32.52
CA SER A 35 26.30 -25.74 -32.16
C SER A 35 25.32 -25.65 -31.03
N SER A 36 25.82 -25.49 -29.81
CA SER A 36 25.03 -24.97 -28.73
C SER A 36 24.62 -23.56 -29.14
N SER A 37 23.48 -23.47 -29.80
CA SER A 37 22.73 -22.22 -29.90
C SER A 37 22.31 -21.84 -28.48
N SER A 38 23.20 -21.12 -27.79
CA SER A 38 22.79 -20.27 -26.68
C SER A 38 21.83 -19.26 -27.28
N ALA A 39 20.57 -19.62 -27.34
CA ALA A 39 19.50 -18.65 -27.49
C ALA A 39 19.53 -17.76 -26.22
N SER A 40 20.43 -16.76 -26.27
CA SER A 40 20.19 -15.54 -25.51
C SER A 40 18.90 -14.95 -26.08
N GLY A 41 17.79 -15.44 -25.59
CA GLY A 41 16.52 -14.79 -25.77
C GLY A 41 16.65 -13.41 -25.17
N SER A 42 17.04 -12.43 -25.99
CA SER A 42 16.75 -11.03 -25.74
C SER A 42 15.23 -11.00 -25.62
N ALA A 43 14.72 -10.96 -24.40
CA ALA A 43 13.29 -10.75 -24.17
C ALA A 43 12.95 -9.47 -24.93
N THR A 44 12.28 -9.60 -26.07
CA THR A 44 11.75 -8.46 -26.81
C THR A 44 10.85 -7.73 -25.80
N LYS A 45 11.26 -6.52 -25.39
CA LYS A 45 10.43 -5.66 -24.55
C LYS A 45 9.06 -5.56 -25.21
N SER A 46 8.02 -5.82 -24.45
CA SER A 46 6.64 -5.66 -24.91
C SER A 46 6.39 -4.22 -25.36
N ASP A 47 5.68 -4.03 -26.47
CA ASP A 47 5.20 -2.70 -26.87
C ASP A 47 4.10 -2.13 -25.97
N TYR A 48 3.70 -2.90 -24.94
CA TYR A 48 2.70 -2.48 -23.97
C TYR A 48 3.33 -1.61 -22.88
N THR A 49 2.72 -0.47 -22.61
CA THR A 49 3.11 0.46 -21.55
C THR A 49 1.94 0.66 -20.59
N ALA A 50 2.11 0.26 -19.33
CA ALA A 50 1.22 0.62 -18.23
C ALA A 50 1.73 1.88 -17.52
N CYS A 51 0.83 2.72 -17.07
CA CYS A 51 1.19 3.99 -16.43
C CYS A 51 0.46 4.17 -15.09
N MET A 52 1.02 5.03 -14.23
CA MET A 52 0.40 5.35 -12.95
C MET A 52 0.51 6.86 -12.64
N VAL A 53 -0.58 7.39 -12.08
CA VAL A 53 -0.63 8.75 -11.53
C VAL A 53 -1.08 8.64 -10.08
N SER A 54 -0.29 9.18 -9.13
CA SER A 54 -0.72 9.25 -7.75
C SER A 54 -1.41 10.57 -7.42
N ASP A 55 -2.28 10.54 -6.44
CA ASP A 55 -2.73 11.74 -5.76
C ASP A 55 -1.65 12.31 -4.82
N SER A 56 -2.03 12.99 -3.76
CA SER A 56 -1.09 13.57 -2.80
C SER A 56 -0.48 12.50 -1.89
N GLY A 57 0.80 12.62 -1.57
CA GLY A 57 1.53 11.73 -0.68
C GLY A 57 2.79 11.13 -1.30
N GLY A 58 2.77 10.89 -2.62
CA GLY A 58 3.90 10.31 -3.35
C GLY A 58 3.96 8.79 -3.23
N PHE A 59 4.80 8.15 -4.06
CA PHE A 59 4.93 6.69 -4.13
C PHE A 59 5.81 6.07 -3.04
N ASP A 60 6.33 6.86 -2.10
CA ASP A 60 7.14 6.46 -0.96
C ASP A 60 6.44 6.71 0.39
N ASP A 61 5.10 6.76 0.36
CA ASP A 61 4.25 7.10 1.51
C ASP A 61 4.14 5.98 2.56
N LYS A 62 4.77 4.84 2.33
CA LYS A 62 4.78 3.64 3.19
C LYS A 62 3.39 3.02 3.43
N SER A 63 2.41 3.43 2.64
CA SER A 63 1.01 3.08 2.81
C SER A 63 0.31 2.95 1.47
N PHE A 64 -0.59 3.86 1.14
CA PHE A 64 -1.56 3.79 0.06
C PHE A 64 -0.92 3.85 -1.34
N ASN A 65 -0.24 4.96 -1.67
CA ASN A 65 0.33 5.14 -2.99
C ASN A 65 1.46 4.16 -3.29
N GLN A 66 2.31 3.88 -2.28
CA GLN A 66 3.38 2.89 -2.41
C GLN A 66 2.81 1.52 -2.76
N SER A 67 1.75 1.07 -2.07
CA SER A 67 1.15 -0.24 -2.33
C SER A 67 0.56 -0.36 -3.74
N GLY A 68 -0.04 0.71 -4.27
CA GLY A 68 -0.47 0.77 -5.67
C GLY A 68 0.71 0.68 -6.64
N TYR A 69 1.78 1.44 -6.36
CA TYR A 69 2.97 1.50 -7.21
C TYR A 69 3.75 0.18 -7.24
N GLU A 70 3.85 -0.51 -6.13
CA GLU A 70 4.42 -1.86 -6.08
C GLU A 70 3.72 -2.82 -7.05
N GLY A 71 2.41 -2.69 -7.25
CA GLY A 71 1.67 -3.46 -8.24
C GLY A 71 2.06 -3.13 -9.69
N LEU A 72 2.31 -1.86 -10.02
CA LEU A 72 2.82 -1.46 -11.32
C LEU A 72 4.23 -2.04 -11.56
N GLN A 73 5.11 -1.96 -10.56
CA GLN A 73 6.46 -2.48 -10.63
C GLN A 73 6.47 -4.01 -10.80
N SER A 74 5.62 -4.73 -10.05
CA SER A 74 5.45 -6.18 -10.18
C SER A 74 4.97 -6.54 -11.58
N ALA A 75 3.94 -5.88 -12.09
CA ALA A 75 3.46 -6.08 -13.45
C ALA A 75 4.54 -5.80 -14.50
N ALA A 76 5.32 -4.73 -14.34
CA ALA A 76 6.41 -4.41 -15.28
C ALA A 76 7.46 -5.52 -15.33
N LYS A 77 7.82 -6.05 -14.17
CA LYS A 77 8.80 -7.13 -14.03
C LYS A 77 8.27 -8.46 -14.56
N ASP A 78 7.07 -8.87 -14.09
CA ASP A 78 6.58 -10.23 -14.29
C ASP A 78 5.94 -10.43 -15.67
N LEU A 79 5.39 -9.34 -16.26
CA LEU A 79 4.81 -9.37 -17.62
C LEU A 79 5.77 -8.85 -18.70
N GLY A 80 6.95 -8.35 -18.32
CA GLY A 80 7.96 -7.81 -19.26
C GLY A 80 7.47 -6.58 -20.03
N ILE A 81 6.66 -5.74 -19.41
CA ILE A 81 6.08 -4.52 -20.00
C ILE A 81 6.90 -3.27 -19.65
N ASN A 82 6.64 -2.18 -20.38
CA ASN A 82 7.14 -0.87 -19.98
C ASN A 82 6.23 -0.25 -18.93
N GLU A 83 6.83 0.53 -18.01
CA GLU A 83 6.08 1.28 -17.02
C GLU A 83 6.47 2.76 -17.04
N LYS A 84 5.52 3.64 -16.71
CA LYS A 84 5.75 5.06 -16.44
C LYS A 84 4.89 5.48 -15.25
N HIS A 85 5.38 6.44 -14.49
CA HIS A 85 4.63 6.97 -13.37
C HIS A 85 4.91 8.44 -13.14
N VAL A 86 3.96 9.14 -12.52
CA VAL A 86 4.10 10.53 -12.12
C VAL A 86 3.35 10.77 -10.81
N GLN A 87 3.97 11.52 -9.92
CA GLN A 87 3.38 11.96 -8.66
C GLN A 87 2.73 13.33 -8.83
N SER A 88 1.55 13.51 -8.26
CA SER A 88 0.91 14.82 -8.18
C SER A 88 1.23 15.47 -6.83
N LYS A 89 1.60 16.74 -6.86
CA LYS A 89 1.91 17.54 -5.67
C LYS A 89 0.71 18.36 -5.19
N ALA A 90 -0.20 18.65 -6.11
CA ALA A 90 -1.43 19.39 -5.86
C ALA A 90 -2.53 18.91 -6.80
N ASP A 91 -3.78 19.25 -6.48
CA ASP A 91 -4.95 18.85 -7.26
C ASP A 91 -4.90 19.42 -8.71
N THR A 92 -4.24 20.57 -8.89
CA THR A 92 -3.99 21.18 -10.21
C THR A 92 -3.08 20.35 -11.11
N ASP A 93 -2.38 19.35 -10.57
CA ASP A 93 -1.48 18.47 -11.34
C ASP A 93 -2.20 17.26 -11.93
N TYR A 94 -3.41 16.92 -11.44
CA TYR A 94 -4.10 15.69 -11.81
C TYR A 94 -4.40 15.61 -13.32
N ASP A 95 -5.05 16.61 -13.86
CA ASP A 95 -5.41 16.69 -15.28
C ASP A 95 -4.18 16.73 -16.21
N PRO A 96 -3.18 17.62 -15.99
CA PRO A 96 -1.93 17.62 -16.77
C PRO A 96 -1.17 16.29 -16.73
N ASN A 97 -1.07 15.67 -15.55
CA ASN A 97 -0.38 14.40 -15.40
C ASN A 97 -1.07 13.28 -16.19
N LEU A 98 -2.39 13.15 -16.07
CA LEU A 98 -3.17 12.17 -16.83
C LEU A 98 -3.06 12.39 -18.35
N ARG A 99 -3.19 13.63 -18.83
CA ARG A 99 -2.99 13.95 -20.25
C ARG A 99 -1.60 13.56 -20.74
N SER A 100 -0.59 13.81 -19.92
CA SER A 100 0.79 13.46 -20.24
C SER A 100 0.95 11.94 -20.39
N MET A 101 0.32 11.12 -19.53
CA MET A 101 0.38 9.65 -19.65
C MET A 101 -0.25 9.17 -20.96
N VAL A 102 -1.42 9.69 -21.32
CA VAL A 102 -2.07 9.38 -22.60
C VAL A 102 -1.18 9.76 -23.78
N GLN A 103 -0.63 10.98 -23.80
CA GLN A 103 0.26 11.46 -24.86
C GLN A 103 1.56 10.64 -24.96
N GLN A 104 2.02 10.08 -23.88
CA GLN A 104 3.20 9.20 -23.82
C GLN A 104 2.91 7.77 -24.29
N GLY A 105 1.70 7.46 -24.76
CA GLY A 105 1.31 6.18 -25.35
C GLY A 105 0.98 5.10 -24.34
N CYS A 106 0.60 5.48 -23.11
CA CYS A 106 0.11 4.50 -22.12
C CYS A 106 -1.14 3.79 -22.63
N LYS A 107 -1.17 2.46 -22.55
CA LYS A 107 -2.34 1.65 -22.92
C LYS A 107 -3.37 1.64 -21.80
N LEU A 108 -2.89 1.40 -20.59
CA LEU A 108 -3.64 1.50 -19.34
C LEU A 108 -2.97 2.54 -18.44
N THR A 109 -3.76 3.43 -17.84
CA THR A 109 -3.30 4.33 -16.78
C THR A 109 -4.05 4.03 -15.48
N VAL A 110 -3.32 3.63 -14.45
CA VAL A 110 -3.85 3.45 -13.10
C VAL A 110 -3.75 4.78 -12.35
N THR A 111 -4.87 5.27 -11.84
CA THR A 111 -4.92 6.43 -10.95
C THR A 111 -5.10 5.98 -9.51
N VAL A 112 -4.23 6.47 -8.62
CA VAL A 112 -4.19 6.05 -7.23
C VAL A 112 -4.77 7.15 -6.36
N GLY A 113 -6.00 6.94 -5.89
CA GLY A 113 -6.65 7.79 -4.90
C GLY A 113 -7.98 8.40 -5.34
N PHE A 114 -8.86 8.55 -4.34
CA PHE A 114 -10.19 9.14 -4.46
C PHE A 114 -10.17 10.53 -5.14
N LEU A 115 -9.15 11.34 -4.82
CA LEU A 115 -9.03 12.72 -5.31
C LEU A 115 -8.82 12.82 -6.82
N LEU A 116 -8.40 11.75 -7.49
CA LEU A 116 -8.23 11.66 -8.94
C LEU A 116 -9.53 11.33 -9.69
N GLY A 117 -10.66 11.13 -8.99
CA GLY A 117 -11.92 10.65 -9.59
C GLY A 117 -12.41 11.47 -10.76
N ASP A 118 -12.58 12.78 -10.56
CA ASP A 118 -13.10 13.69 -11.60
C ASP A 118 -12.13 13.83 -12.79
N ALA A 119 -10.83 13.94 -12.51
CA ALA A 119 -9.80 14.01 -13.56
C ALA A 119 -9.75 12.72 -14.38
N THR A 120 -9.81 11.54 -13.73
CA THR A 120 -9.87 10.25 -14.43
C THR A 120 -11.09 10.16 -15.33
N LYS A 121 -12.26 10.54 -14.83
CA LYS A 121 -13.51 10.54 -15.61
C LYS A 121 -13.42 11.45 -16.84
N SER A 122 -12.93 12.68 -16.66
CA SER A 122 -12.77 13.66 -17.71
C SER A 122 -11.83 13.17 -18.82
N ILE A 123 -10.64 12.68 -18.43
CA ILE A 123 -9.63 12.23 -19.38
C ILE A 123 -10.04 10.92 -20.07
N ALA A 124 -10.64 9.98 -19.36
CA ALA A 124 -11.13 8.73 -19.93
C ALA A 124 -12.25 8.97 -20.95
N THR A 125 -13.17 9.91 -20.67
CA THR A 125 -14.23 10.30 -21.61
C THR A 125 -13.66 10.89 -22.91
N ALA A 126 -12.61 11.70 -22.80
CA ALA A 126 -11.94 12.31 -23.96
C ALA A 126 -11.04 11.32 -24.73
N ASN A 127 -10.71 10.16 -24.15
CA ASN A 127 -9.78 9.19 -24.72
C ASN A 127 -10.38 7.77 -24.69
N PRO A 128 -11.44 7.48 -25.47
CA PRO A 128 -12.18 6.22 -25.36
C PRO A 128 -11.39 4.97 -25.78
N ASN A 129 -10.25 5.14 -26.47
CA ASN A 129 -9.38 4.05 -26.91
C ASN A 129 -8.26 3.71 -25.89
N ASN A 130 -8.15 4.47 -24.80
CA ASN A 130 -7.23 4.21 -23.70
C ASN A 130 -8.02 3.65 -22.52
N HIS A 131 -7.42 2.69 -21.80
CA HIS A 131 -8.02 2.17 -20.60
C HIS A 131 -7.49 2.87 -19.35
N PHE A 132 -8.34 2.92 -18.33
CA PHE A 132 -8.02 3.50 -17.04
C PHE A 132 -8.47 2.55 -15.94
N ALA A 133 -7.75 2.55 -14.83
CA ALA A 133 -8.20 1.96 -13.58
C ALA A 133 -8.04 2.98 -12.47
N ILE A 134 -8.96 3.03 -11.53
CA ILE A 134 -8.89 3.98 -10.41
C ILE A 134 -9.05 3.25 -9.08
N ILE A 135 -8.13 3.53 -8.16
CA ILE A 135 -8.17 2.97 -6.81
C ILE A 135 -8.93 3.92 -5.88
N ASP A 136 -9.82 3.35 -5.06
CA ASP A 136 -10.61 4.01 -4.03
C ASP A 136 -11.66 5.01 -4.53
N TYR A 137 -12.06 4.91 -5.79
CA TYR A 137 -13.18 5.69 -6.30
C TYR A 137 -14.05 4.87 -7.24
N ASN A 138 -15.36 4.99 -7.09
CA ASN A 138 -16.34 4.41 -8.01
C ASN A 138 -17.44 5.44 -8.30
N ASP A 139 -17.73 5.65 -9.57
CA ASP A 139 -18.79 6.53 -10.04
C ASP A 139 -19.62 5.77 -11.09
N PRO A 140 -20.96 5.60 -10.89
CA PRO A 140 -21.81 4.88 -11.82
C PRO A 140 -21.88 5.55 -13.21
N THR A 141 -21.36 6.77 -13.34
CA THR A 141 -21.31 7.50 -14.59
C THR A 141 -19.94 7.43 -15.30
N PHE A 142 -19.03 6.57 -14.84
CA PHE A 142 -17.79 6.31 -15.54
C PHE A 142 -18.02 5.75 -16.95
N PRO A 143 -17.22 6.17 -17.94
CA PRO A 143 -17.22 5.53 -19.24
C PRO A 143 -16.69 4.10 -19.16
N LYS A 144 -17.04 3.26 -20.16
CA LYS A 144 -16.73 1.82 -20.19
C LYS A 144 -15.24 1.46 -20.26
N ASN A 145 -14.37 2.45 -20.41
CA ASN A 145 -12.92 2.30 -20.40
C ASN A 145 -12.29 2.65 -19.04
N VAL A 146 -13.09 2.74 -17.96
CA VAL A 146 -12.61 2.94 -16.59
C VAL A 146 -13.01 1.76 -15.72
N LYS A 147 -12.04 1.13 -15.06
CA LYS A 147 -12.24 0.08 -14.06
C LYS A 147 -12.04 0.63 -12.64
N PRO A 148 -13.08 0.70 -11.83
CA PRO A 148 -12.95 0.99 -10.40
C PRO A 148 -12.31 -0.18 -9.64
N ILE A 149 -11.42 0.13 -8.70
CA ILE A 149 -10.81 -0.79 -7.74
C ILE A 149 -11.12 -0.26 -6.35
N VAL A 150 -12.08 -0.84 -5.66
CA VAL A 150 -12.56 -0.38 -4.35
C VAL A 150 -12.48 -1.51 -3.32
N TYR A 151 -12.52 -1.14 -2.04
CA TYR A 151 -12.28 -2.08 -0.95
C TYR A 151 -13.33 -1.93 0.14
N ASN A 152 -13.88 -3.03 0.62
CA ASN A 152 -14.72 -3.06 1.82
C ASN A 152 -13.84 -3.17 3.07
N THR A 153 -13.07 -2.12 3.32
CA THR A 153 -12.12 -2.07 4.44
C THR A 153 -12.81 -2.09 5.80
N ALA A 154 -14.12 -1.80 5.88
CA ALA A 154 -14.86 -1.95 7.13
C ALA A 154 -14.72 -3.36 7.71
N GLN A 155 -14.66 -4.40 6.87
CA GLN A 155 -14.53 -5.78 7.32
C GLN A 155 -13.22 -6.03 8.10
N ALA A 156 -12.08 -5.60 7.54
CA ALA A 156 -10.79 -5.76 8.20
C ALA A 156 -10.60 -4.77 9.37
N ALA A 157 -11.15 -3.55 9.24
CA ALA A 157 -11.15 -2.56 10.32
C ALA A 157 -12.00 -2.99 11.51
N PHE A 158 -13.07 -3.76 11.30
CA PHE A 158 -13.83 -4.39 12.37
C PHE A 158 -12.96 -5.32 13.20
N LEU A 159 -12.17 -6.18 12.54
CA LEU A 159 -11.23 -7.05 13.24
C LEU A 159 -10.18 -6.24 14.01
N ALA A 160 -9.69 -5.14 13.42
CA ALA A 160 -8.76 -4.22 14.08
C ALA A 160 -9.38 -3.52 15.31
N GLY A 161 -10.65 -3.12 15.24
CA GLY A 161 -11.39 -2.55 16.37
C GLY A 161 -11.59 -3.55 17.51
N TYR A 162 -11.94 -4.80 17.17
CA TYR A 162 -12.05 -5.90 18.12
C TYR A 162 -10.70 -6.20 18.79
N LEU A 163 -9.63 -6.28 17.99
CA LEU A 163 -8.24 -6.43 18.47
C LEU A 163 -7.85 -5.30 19.43
N ALA A 164 -8.08 -4.06 19.04
CA ALA A 164 -7.75 -2.90 19.84
C ALA A 164 -8.48 -2.93 21.19
N ALA A 165 -9.78 -3.18 21.18
CA ALA A 165 -10.58 -3.26 22.39
C ALA A 165 -10.12 -4.40 23.32
N GLY A 166 -9.75 -5.55 22.74
CA GLY A 166 -9.28 -6.72 23.50
C GLY A 166 -7.85 -6.61 24.03
N THR A 167 -7.04 -5.72 23.44
CA THR A 167 -5.63 -5.53 23.80
C THR A 167 -5.40 -4.29 24.66
N SER A 168 -6.32 -3.32 24.62
CA SER A 168 -6.24 -2.07 25.40
C SER A 168 -6.17 -2.36 26.90
N LYS A 169 -5.23 -1.69 27.58
CA LYS A 169 -5.06 -1.74 29.04
C LYS A 169 -5.79 -0.61 29.76
N THR A 170 -5.98 0.51 29.05
CA THR A 170 -6.65 1.68 29.61
C THR A 170 -8.17 1.64 29.40
N GLY A 171 -8.65 0.79 28.49
CA GLY A 171 -10.03 0.78 28.06
C GLY A 171 -10.40 1.97 27.17
N LYS A 172 -9.42 2.63 26.55
CA LYS A 172 -9.62 3.71 25.59
C LYS A 172 -8.78 3.50 24.34
N VAL A 173 -9.43 3.53 23.18
CA VAL A 173 -8.80 3.44 21.87
C VAL A 173 -9.20 4.65 21.02
N ALA A 174 -8.44 4.97 19.98
CA ALA A 174 -8.73 6.14 19.18
C ALA A 174 -8.57 5.87 17.68
N THR A 175 -9.30 6.66 16.86
CA THR A 175 -9.09 6.73 15.42
C THR A 175 -9.25 8.16 14.95
N PHE A 176 -8.59 8.51 13.86
CA PHE A 176 -8.79 9.76 13.14
C PHE A 176 -8.52 9.56 11.66
N GLY A 177 -9.08 10.44 10.83
CA GLY A 177 -8.90 10.39 9.38
C GLY A 177 -7.97 11.47 8.83
N GLY A 178 -7.50 11.27 7.60
CA GLY A 178 -6.87 12.33 6.81
C GLY A 178 -7.90 13.39 6.41
N ILE A 179 -8.85 13.00 5.58
CA ILE A 179 -9.96 13.82 5.10
C ILE A 179 -11.27 13.05 5.33
N ASN A 180 -12.38 13.76 5.53
CA ASN A 180 -13.71 13.14 5.67
C ASN A 180 -14.26 12.75 4.28
N ILE A 181 -13.81 11.59 3.79
CA ILE A 181 -14.24 10.98 2.51
C ILE A 181 -14.59 9.50 2.72
N PRO A 182 -15.42 8.91 1.85
CA PRO A 182 -15.92 7.54 2.02
C PRO A 182 -14.83 6.49 2.25
N THR A 183 -13.71 6.57 1.53
CA THR A 183 -12.61 5.60 1.62
C THR A 183 -11.79 5.72 2.91
N VAL A 184 -12.00 6.78 3.69
CA VAL A 184 -11.45 6.98 5.04
C VAL A 184 -12.47 6.57 6.09
N THR A 185 -13.70 7.09 6.00
CA THR A 185 -14.75 6.85 7.01
C THR A 185 -15.16 5.39 7.09
N ILE A 186 -15.04 4.62 6.01
CA ILE A 186 -15.29 3.18 6.00
C ILE A 186 -14.39 2.41 6.99
N PHE A 187 -13.12 2.78 7.13
CA PHE A 187 -12.23 2.19 8.14
C PHE A 187 -12.69 2.57 9.55
N MET A 188 -13.00 3.86 9.75
CA MET A 188 -13.40 4.39 11.06
C MET A 188 -14.72 3.75 11.51
N ASP A 189 -15.66 3.53 10.60
CA ASP A 189 -16.91 2.83 10.85
C ASP A 189 -16.68 1.36 11.25
N GLY A 190 -15.87 0.63 10.50
CA GLY A 190 -15.54 -0.75 10.81
C GLY A 190 -14.83 -0.87 12.17
N PHE A 191 -13.88 0.01 12.44
CA PHE A 191 -13.17 0.05 13.71
C PHE A 191 -14.12 0.31 14.89
N ALA A 192 -15.04 1.26 14.75
CA ALA A 192 -16.06 1.57 15.75
C ALA A 192 -16.97 0.36 16.03
N ASP A 193 -17.41 -0.33 14.97
CA ASP A 193 -18.23 -1.53 15.11
C ASP A 193 -17.49 -2.67 15.80
N GLY A 194 -16.20 -2.85 15.49
CA GLY A 194 -15.35 -3.85 16.16
C GLY A 194 -15.23 -3.60 17.66
N VAL A 195 -14.98 -2.35 18.07
CA VAL A 195 -14.94 -1.94 19.48
C VAL A 195 -16.30 -2.19 20.14
N LYS A 196 -17.39 -1.77 19.50
CA LYS A 196 -18.75 -1.97 20.00
C LYS A 196 -19.08 -3.46 20.16
N TYR A 197 -18.74 -4.27 19.18
CA TYR A 197 -18.98 -5.71 19.21
C TYR A 197 -18.19 -6.40 20.33
N TYR A 198 -16.92 -6.02 20.55
CA TYR A 198 -16.12 -6.50 21.67
C TYR A 198 -16.79 -6.18 23.01
N ASN A 199 -17.24 -4.94 23.18
CA ASN A 199 -17.93 -4.50 24.39
C ASN A 199 -19.18 -5.35 24.68
N GLN A 200 -20.01 -5.60 23.67
CA GLN A 200 -21.19 -6.44 23.79
C GLN A 200 -20.83 -7.91 24.13
N LYS A 201 -19.85 -8.46 23.40
CA LYS A 201 -19.46 -9.87 23.56
C LYS A 201 -18.81 -10.17 24.92
N LYS A 202 -18.03 -9.22 25.44
CA LYS A 202 -17.23 -9.37 26.67
C LYS A 202 -17.81 -8.62 27.87
N SER A 203 -18.96 -7.97 27.74
CA SER A 203 -19.54 -7.11 28.79
C SER A 203 -18.52 -6.09 29.31
N LYS A 204 -17.81 -5.42 28.38
CA LYS A 204 -16.81 -4.38 28.64
C LYS A 204 -17.36 -3.00 28.23
N ASN A 205 -16.61 -1.94 28.53
CA ASN A 205 -16.93 -0.56 28.15
C ASN A 205 -15.68 0.16 27.66
N VAL A 206 -15.02 -0.41 26.61
CA VAL A 206 -13.92 0.27 25.94
C VAL A 206 -14.47 1.46 25.18
N GLN A 207 -13.87 2.63 25.38
CA GLN A 207 -14.28 3.88 24.75
C GLN A 207 -13.50 4.10 23.44
N LEU A 208 -14.22 4.49 22.41
CA LEU A 208 -13.61 4.96 21.15
C LEU A 208 -13.56 6.49 21.17
N LEU A 209 -12.38 7.06 20.93
CA LEU A 209 -12.16 8.48 20.75
C LEU A 209 -11.96 8.81 19.26
N GLY A 210 -12.37 10.01 18.86
CA GLY A 210 -12.07 10.57 17.55
C GLY A 210 -13.04 10.21 16.43
N TRP A 211 -14.05 9.35 16.65
CA TRP A 211 -15.09 9.03 15.67
C TRP A 211 -16.44 8.71 16.32
N ASP A 212 -17.47 9.34 15.81
CA ASP A 212 -18.87 9.02 16.11
C ASP A 212 -19.54 8.50 14.82
N LYS A 213 -19.67 7.17 14.72
CA LYS A 213 -20.23 6.52 13.53
C LYS A 213 -21.68 6.94 13.25
N ASP A 214 -22.48 7.14 14.30
CA ASP A 214 -23.90 7.46 14.13
C ASP A 214 -24.08 8.85 13.54
N LYS A 215 -23.25 9.81 13.97
CA LYS A 215 -23.23 11.18 13.44
C LYS A 215 -22.40 11.34 12.16
N GLN A 216 -21.52 10.37 11.84
CA GLN A 216 -20.50 10.46 10.79
C GLN A 216 -19.60 11.69 10.98
N ASP A 217 -19.21 11.93 12.23
CA ASP A 217 -18.39 13.07 12.64
C ASP A 217 -17.23 12.63 13.52
N GLY A 218 -16.11 13.35 13.44
CA GLY A 218 -14.94 13.01 14.20
C GLY A 218 -13.72 13.87 13.90
N THR A 219 -12.55 13.33 14.18
CA THR A 219 -11.30 14.05 14.08
C THR A 219 -10.61 13.77 12.74
N PHE A 220 -10.26 14.84 12.03
CA PHE A 220 -9.57 14.78 10.76
C PHE A 220 -8.38 15.76 10.73
N VAL A 221 -7.32 15.38 10.01
CA VAL A 221 -6.15 16.24 9.75
C VAL A 221 -6.51 17.39 8.81
N GLY A 222 -7.36 17.10 7.82
CA GLY A 222 -7.74 17.99 6.72
C GLY A 222 -6.98 17.72 5.42
N ASP A 223 -5.97 16.85 5.43
CA ASP A 223 -5.22 16.41 4.27
C ASP A 223 -4.46 15.09 4.56
N PHE A 224 -3.65 14.62 3.59
CA PHE A 224 -2.78 13.47 3.71
C PHE A 224 -1.29 13.83 3.69
N LYS A 225 -0.92 15.07 4.06
CA LYS A 225 0.46 15.59 3.94
C LYS A 225 1.03 16.05 5.28
N GLN A 226 0.20 16.56 6.17
CA GLN A 226 0.65 17.20 7.41
C GLN A 226 0.96 16.19 8.51
N VAL A 227 2.11 15.50 8.38
CA VAL A 227 2.60 14.50 9.35
C VAL A 227 2.63 15.04 10.78
N ASP A 228 3.04 16.29 10.97
CA ASP A 228 3.10 16.92 12.31
C ASP A 228 1.71 17.06 12.95
N LYS A 229 0.65 17.31 12.16
CA LYS A 229 -0.72 17.30 12.70
C LYS A 229 -1.12 15.91 13.18
N GLY A 230 -0.74 14.86 12.44
CA GLY A 230 -0.96 13.47 12.87
C GLY A 230 -0.30 13.19 14.23
N LYS A 231 0.93 13.71 14.43
CA LYS A 231 1.63 13.62 15.72
C LYS A 231 0.87 14.34 16.83
N VAL A 232 0.42 15.56 16.60
CA VAL A 232 -0.32 16.39 17.59
C VAL A 232 -1.66 15.73 17.94
N LEU A 233 -2.42 15.26 16.96
CA LEU A 233 -3.70 14.59 17.21
C LEU A 233 -3.51 13.32 18.04
N THR A 234 -2.51 12.50 17.68
CA THR A 234 -2.20 11.28 18.42
C THR A 234 -1.79 11.59 19.86
N GLN A 235 -0.92 12.59 20.07
CA GLN A 235 -0.56 13.01 21.42
C GLN A 235 -1.79 13.41 22.22
N GLY A 236 -2.73 14.16 21.64
CA GLY A 236 -3.98 14.54 22.28
C GLY A 236 -4.84 13.33 22.70
N PHE A 237 -4.89 12.27 21.92
CA PHE A 237 -5.58 11.02 22.30
C PHE A 237 -4.84 10.26 23.41
N LEU A 238 -3.51 10.20 23.36
CA LEU A 238 -2.70 9.60 24.42
C LEU A 238 -2.84 10.34 25.75
N ASP A 239 -3.00 11.66 25.72
CA ASP A 239 -3.23 12.49 26.92
C ASP A 239 -4.66 12.30 27.49
N GLN A 240 -5.62 11.94 26.64
CA GLN A 240 -6.96 11.52 27.05
C GLN A 240 -7.01 10.07 27.56
N GLY A 241 -5.89 9.36 27.51
CA GLY A 241 -5.70 8.02 28.01
C GLY A 241 -5.92 6.91 26.96
N ALA A 242 -6.01 7.22 25.68
CA ALA A 242 -5.98 6.19 24.65
C ALA A 242 -4.61 5.48 24.66
N ASP A 243 -4.61 4.17 24.46
CA ASP A 243 -3.39 3.37 24.37
C ASP A 243 -3.25 2.60 23.04
N ILE A 244 -4.26 2.67 22.18
CA ILE A 244 -4.21 2.13 20.82
C ILE A 244 -4.83 3.14 19.86
N VAL A 245 -4.12 3.47 18.78
CA VAL A 245 -4.56 4.48 17.79
C VAL A 245 -4.51 3.89 16.39
N LEU A 246 -5.60 4.09 15.62
CA LEU A 246 -5.73 3.80 14.19
C LEU A 246 -5.79 5.13 13.41
N PRO A 247 -4.68 5.63 12.83
CA PRO A 247 -4.69 6.79 11.94
C PRO A 247 -5.07 6.36 10.52
N VAL A 248 -6.23 6.76 10.01
CA VAL A 248 -6.66 6.49 8.63
C VAL A 248 -6.26 7.67 7.74
N ALA A 249 -4.96 7.85 7.55
CA ALA A 249 -4.43 9.09 7.00
C ALA A 249 -3.16 8.94 6.13
N GLY A 250 -2.92 7.75 5.56
CA GLY A 250 -1.75 7.49 4.73
C GLY A 250 -0.42 7.90 5.40
N PRO A 251 0.45 8.68 4.75
CA PRO A 251 1.77 9.07 5.28
C PRO A 251 1.69 9.85 6.60
N VAL A 252 0.57 10.50 6.90
CA VAL A 252 0.34 11.19 8.18
C VAL A 252 0.35 10.22 9.37
N GLY A 253 0.10 8.93 9.13
CA GLY A 253 0.28 7.84 10.10
C GLY A 253 1.69 7.78 10.70
N GLY A 254 2.72 8.24 9.97
CA GLY A 254 4.08 8.39 10.49
C GLY A 254 4.18 9.36 11.67
N GLY A 255 3.35 10.41 11.68
CA GLY A 255 3.21 11.30 12.82
C GLY A 255 2.66 10.58 14.05
N ALA A 256 1.64 9.73 13.87
CA ALA A 256 1.09 8.90 14.94
C ALA A 256 2.14 7.93 15.48
N GLY A 257 2.88 7.25 14.60
CA GLY A 257 3.99 6.37 14.98
C GLY A 257 5.03 7.10 15.83
N SER A 258 5.42 8.32 15.42
CA SER A 258 6.36 9.16 16.16
C SER A 258 5.84 9.53 17.56
N ALA A 259 4.56 9.92 17.69
CA ALA A 259 3.96 10.25 18.98
C ALA A 259 3.95 9.04 19.92
N ILE A 260 3.64 7.84 19.40
CA ILE A 260 3.60 6.60 20.18
C ILE A 260 5.00 6.17 20.59
N LEU A 261 6.03 6.31 19.73
CA LEU A 261 7.42 6.08 20.11
C LEU A 261 7.88 7.04 21.22
N ASP A 262 7.52 8.33 21.11
CA ASP A 262 7.80 9.32 22.15
C ASP A 262 7.12 8.96 23.49
N ALA A 263 5.89 8.44 23.44
CA ALA A 263 5.17 7.97 24.61
C ALA A 263 5.83 6.72 25.23
N LYS A 264 6.24 5.77 24.39
CA LYS A 264 6.96 4.55 24.80
C LYS A 264 8.29 4.88 25.48
N SER A 265 9.05 5.86 24.97
CA SER A 265 10.30 6.33 25.60
C SER A 265 10.10 6.90 27.01
N LYS A 266 8.88 7.37 27.31
CA LYS A 266 8.44 7.87 28.61
C LYS A 266 7.76 6.80 29.48
N GLY A 267 7.82 5.52 29.07
CA GLY A 267 7.26 4.40 29.81
C GLY A 267 5.75 4.17 29.63
N LYS A 268 5.09 4.88 28.68
CA LYS A 268 3.68 4.62 28.33
C LYS A 268 3.62 3.43 27.35
N ASP A 269 2.76 2.44 27.59
CA ASP A 269 2.53 1.30 26.69
C ASP A 269 1.41 1.64 25.70
N ALA A 270 1.75 2.34 24.61
CA ALA A 270 0.83 2.65 23.54
C ALA A 270 1.20 1.94 22.24
N LYS A 271 0.22 1.67 21.38
CA LYS A 271 0.36 0.92 20.14
C LYS A 271 -0.34 1.60 18.97
N LEU A 272 0.16 1.29 17.78
CA LEU A 272 -0.33 1.78 16.50
C LEU A 272 -0.99 0.64 15.73
N ILE A 273 -2.10 0.91 15.06
CA ILE A 273 -2.60 0.06 13.99
C ILE A 273 -2.40 0.83 12.68
N TRP A 274 -1.64 0.25 11.75
CA TRP A 274 -1.34 0.86 10.45
C TRP A 274 -2.48 0.65 9.45
N VAL A 275 -2.42 1.33 8.29
CA VAL A 275 -3.42 1.19 7.22
C VAL A 275 -2.79 0.93 5.85
N ASP A 276 -3.57 0.36 4.96
CA ASP A 276 -3.32 0.09 3.54
C ASP A 276 -2.28 -1.00 3.28
N SER A 277 -1.11 -0.93 3.87
CA SER A 277 -0.01 -1.89 3.77
C SER A 277 0.25 -2.57 5.12
N ASP A 278 1.12 -3.59 5.15
CA ASP A 278 1.69 -4.09 6.39
C ASP A 278 2.76 -3.11 6.90
N GLY A 279 2.38 -2.25 7.83
CA GLY A 279 3.27 -1.22 8.37
C GLY A 279 4.51 -1.77 9.07
N TYR A 280 4.48 -2.99 9.56
CA TYR A 280 5.68 -3.64 10.10
C TYR A 280 6.78 -3.76 9.03
N LEU A 281 6.39 -3.98 7.78
CA LEU A 281 7.30 -4.12 6.64
C LEU A 281 7.62 -2.76 6.00
N THR A 282 6.60 -1.92 5.79
CA THR A 282 6.74 -0.67 5.02
C THR A 282 7.17 0.54 5.86
N ALA A 283 6.80 0.56 7.15
CA ALA A 283 7.13 1.62 8.11
C ALA A 283 7.99 1.07 9.26
N ALA A 284 9.10 0.44 8.90
CA ALA A 284 9.96 -0.35 9.80
C ALA A 284 10.49 0.44 11.01
N GLU A 285 10.60 1.76 10.93
CA GLU A 285 10.96 2.63 12.05
C GLU A 285 9.94 2.60 13.20
N TYR A 286 8.68 2.24 12.92
CA TYR A 286 7.60 2.12 13.91
C TYR A 286 7.27 0.67 14.30
N LYS A 287 7.95 -0.33 13.72
CA LYS A 287 7.63 -1.76 13.92
C LYS A 287 7.48 -2.19 15.37
N SER A 288 8.26 -1.58 16.28
CA SER A 288 8.23 -1.91 17.72
C SER A 288 6.96 -1.43 18.45
N VAL A 289 6.09 -0.70 17.79
CA VAL A 289 4.81 -0.19 18.30
C VAL A 289 3.61 -0.52 17.41
N ILE A 290 3.83 -1.08 16.21
CA ILE A 290 2.75 -1.51 15.32
C ILE A 290 2.19 -2.83 15.81
N LEU A 291 0.94 -2.80 16.30
CA LEU A 291 0.21 -3.96 16.78
C LEU A 291 -0.28 -4.85 15.63
N SER A 292 -0.75 -4.21 14.55
CA SER A 292 -1.21 -4.84 13.32
C SER A 292 -1.47 -3.76 12.26
N SER A 293 -2.00 -4.14 11.10
CA SER A 293 -2.39 -3.21 10.03
C SER A 293 -3.70 -3.64 9.39
N VAL A 294 -4.54 -2.66 9.01
CA VAL A 294 -5.71 -2.90 8.17
C VAL A 294 -5.26 -2.76 6.72
N GLN A 295 -5.08 -3.88 6.02
CA GLN A 295 -4.48 -3.95 4.69
C GLN A 295 -5.51 -3.88 3.57
N LYS A 296 -5.10 -3.28 2.45
CA LYS A 296 -5.68 -3.43 1.11
C LYS A 296 -4.64 -4.11 0.22
N THR A 297 -4.99 -5.18 -0.49
CA THR A 297 -4.07 -5.86 -1.42
C THR A 297 -4.05 -5.15 -2.78
N MET A 298 -3.66 -3.86 -2.77
CA MET A 298 -3.71 -3.01 -3.96
C MET A 298 -2.73 -3.46 -5.03
N SER A 299 -1.52 -3.89 -4.64
CA SER A 299 -0.51 -4.35 -5.58
C SER A 299 -1.02 -5.51 -6.44
N THR A 300 -1.65 -6.51 -5.85
CA THR A 300 -2.22 -7.66 -6.57
C THR A 300 -3.36 -7.23 -7.50
N ALA A 301 -4.23 -6.31 -7.06
CA ALA A 301 -5.33 -5.83 -7.88
C ALA A 301 -4.82 -5.03 -9.10
N VAL A 302 -3.83 -4.16 -8.91
CA VAL A 302 -3.19 -3.39 -9.98
C VAL A 302 -2.52 -4.31 -11.00
N GLU A 303 -1.71 -5.27 -10.53
CA GLU A 303 -1.06 -6.25 -11.40
C GLU A 303 -2.06 -7.05 -12.22
N SER A 304 -3.15 -7.53 -11.59
CA SER A 304 -4.22 -8.26 -12.27
C SER A 304 -4.87 -7.42 -13.37
N VAL A 305 -5.23 -6.18 -13.09
CA VAL A 305 -5.86 -5.30 -14.09
C VAL A 305 -4.92 -5.01 -15.25
N ILE A 306 -3.63 -4.76 -15.00
CA ILE A 306 -2.63 -4.56 -16.04
C ILE A 306 -2.49 -5.83 -16.92
N LYS A 307 -2.46 -6.99 -16.28
CA LYS A 307 -2.39 -8.28 -16.98
C LYS A 307 -3.60 -8.52 -17.86
N ASP A 308 -4.80 -8.31 -17.32
CA ASP A 308 -6.06 -8.51 -18.07
C ASP A 308 -6.14 -7.56 -19.26
N ASP A 309 -5.74 -6.30 -19.09
CA ASP A 309 -5.71 -5.32 -20.17
C ASP A 309 -4.70 -5.70 -21.26
N LYS A 310 -3.47 -6.08 -20.87
CA LYS A 310 -2.44 -6.57 -21.79
C LYS A 310 -2.90 -7.78 -22.59
N ASP A 311 -3.65 -8.69 -21.98
CA ASP A 311 -4.21 -9.89 -22.58
C ASP A 311 -5.47 -9.63 -23.45
N GLY A 312 -5.89 -8.36 -23.60
CA GLY A 312 -7.09 -7.95 -24.35
C GLY A 312 -8.40 -8.33 -23.63
N LYS A 313 -8.36 -8.49 -22.32
CA LYS A 313 -9.49 -8.89 -21.46
C LYS A 313 -9.94 -7.79 -20.51
N PHE A 314 -9.68 -6.51 -20.87
CA PHE A 314 -10.10 -5.41 -20.02
C PHE A 314 -11.60 -5.49 -19.73
N ASP A 315 -11.95 -5.39 -18.46
CA ASP A 315 -13.32 -5.39 -17.97
C ASP A 315 -13.51 -4.22 -16.99
N ALA A 316 -14.46 -3.34 -17.30
CA ALA A 316 -14.77 -2.16 -16.49
C ALA A 316 -15.61 -2.47 -15.24
N THR A 317 -16.01 -3.72 -15.03
CA THR A 317 -16.73 -4.10 -13.81
C THR A 317 -15.90 -3.79 -12.59
N PRO A 318 -16.45 -3.09 -11.56
CA PRO A 318 -15.71 -2.76 -10.36
C PRO A 318 -15.11 -4.00 -9.66
N TYR A 319 -13.83 -3.93 -9.32
CA TYR A 319 -13.24 -4.87 -8.37
C TYR A 319 -13.58 -4.41 -6.95
N ILE A 320 -14.13 -5.31 -6.14
CA ILE A 320 -14.40 -5.04 -4.72
C ILE A 320 -13.56 -5.99 -3.86
N GLY A 321 -12.53 -5.44 -3.22
CA GLY A 321 -11.70 -6.19 -2.27
C GLY A 321 -12.46 -6.44 -0.96
N THR A 322 -12.49 -7.69 -0.51
CA THR A 322 -13.18 -8.15 0.71
C THR A 322 -12.29 -9.11 1.51
N LEU A 323 -12.69 -9.45 2.74
CA LEU A 323 -12.03 -10.54 3.49
C LEU A 323 -12.12 -11.89 2.77
N GLU A 324 -13.21 -12.13 2.03
CA GLU A 324 -13.47 -13.39 1.31
C GLU A 324 -12.46 -13.60 0.17
N ASN A 325 -12.23 -12.57 -0.66
CA ASN A 325 -11.30 -12.65 -1.78
C ASN A 325 -9.87 -12.23 -1.43
N GLY A 326 -9.59 -11.94 -0.15
CA GLY A 326 -8.28 -11.50 0.31
C GLY A 326 -7.92 -10.07 -0.10
N GLY A 327 -8.86 -9.32 -0.65
CA GLY A 327 -8.67 -7.92 -1.04
C GLY A 327 -8.45 -6.98 0.14
N VAL A 328 -8.96 -7.34 1.33
CA VAL A 328 -8.63 -6.69 2.60
C VAL A 328 -8.24 -7.73 3.63
N ALA A 329 -7.40 -7.36 4.59
CA ALA A 329 -6.93 -8.24 5.64
C ALA A 329 -6.53 -7.48 6.91
N LEU A 330 -6.47 -8.20 8.03
CA LEU A 330 -5.73 -7.78 9.21
C LEU A 330 -4.33 -8.42 9.14
N ALA A 331 -3.27 -7.61 9.24
CA ALA A 331 -1.90 -8.09 9.18
C ALA A 331 -1.53 -8.97 10.40
N PRO A 332 -0.50 -9.82 10.30
CA PRO A 332 0.08 -10.51 11.44
C PRO A 332 0.54 -9.54 12.54
N PHE A 333 0.65 -10.04 13.76
CA PHE A 333 1.06 -9.22 14.92
C PHE A 333 2.59 -9.10 15.07
N HIS A 334 3.35 -9.83 14.26
CA HIS A 334 4.81 -9.80 14.19
C HIS A 334 5.48 -9.82 15.60
N ASP A 335 6.36 -8.84 15.89
CA ASP A 335 7.06 -8.72 17.16
C ASP A 335 6.12 -8.51 18.38
N LEU A 336 4.88 -8.06 18.14
CA LEU A 336 3.87 -7.86 19.18
C LEU A 336 2.90 -9.05 19.31
N ASP A 337 3.19 -10.19 18.69
CA ASP A 337 2.34 -11.38 18.75
C ASP A 337 2.06 -11.84 20.19
N SER A 338 3.07 -11.80 21.06
CA SER A 338 2.94 -12.14 22.48
C SER A 338 2.11 -11.13 23.30
N ALA A 339 1.88 -9.92 22.79
CA ALA A 339 1.04 -8.90 23.42
C ALA A 339 -0.45 -9.15 23.18
N VAL A 340 -0.80 -10.02 22.22
CA VAL A 340 -2.18 -10.40 21.90
C VAL A 340 -2.53 -11.70 22.59
N PRO A 341 -3.52 -11.73 23.50
CA PRO A 341 -3.96 -12.96 24.18
C PRO A 341 -4.34 -14.07 23.19
N ALA A 342 -4.04 -15.32 23.53
CA ALA A 342 -4.28 -16.48 22.64
C ALA A 342 -5.77 -16.71 22.34
N ASP A 343 -6.64 -16.46 23.30
CA ASP A 343 -8.09 -16.51 23.15
C ASP A 343 -8.58 -15.40 22.18
N LEU A 344 -8.01 -14.21 22.29
CA LEU A 344 -8.35 -13.10 21.38
C LEU A 344 -7.93 -13.42 19.93
N LYS A 345 -6.79 -14.05 19.70
CA LYS A 345 -6.37 -14.51 18.36
C LYS A 345 -7.37 -15.50 17.77
N SER A 346 -7.77 -16.50 18.57
CA SER A 346 -8.76 -17.50 18.16
C SER A 346 -10.13 -16.86 17.84
N GLU A 347 -10.51 -15.84 18.61
CA GLU A 347 -11.74 -15.08 18.37
C GLU A 347 -11.68 -14.27 17.09
N LEU A 348 -10.54 -13.62 16.78
CA LEU A 348 -10.34 -12.89 15.54
C LEU A 348 -10.42 -13.82 14.32
N ASP A 349 -9.83 -15.02 14.40
CA ASP A 349 -9.93 -16.02 13.34
C ASP A 349 -11.37 -16.50 13.13
N GLN A 350 -12.14 -16.68 14.21
CA GLN A 350 -13.55 -17.03 14.11
C GLN A 350 -14.39 -15.87 13.56
N LEU A 351 -14.14 -14.63 14.03
CA LEU A 351 -14.84 -13.44 13.54
C LEU A 351 -14.60 -13.20 12.05
N LYS A 352 -13.37 -13.43 11.57
CA LYS A 352 -13.09 -13.39 10.13
C LYS A 352 -13.98 -14.34 9.36
N LYS A 353 -14.15 -15.59 9.81
CA LYS A 353 -15.03 -16.58 9.20
C LYS A 353 -16.49 -16.16 9.29
N ASP A 354 -16.91 -15.61 10.41
CA ASP A 354 -18.29 -15.16 10.65
C ASP A 354 -18.67 -13.96 9.77
N ILE A 355 -17.72 -13.05 9.52
CA ILE A 355 -17.90 -11.91 8.59
C ILE A 355 -18.01 -12.44 7.15
N ILE A 356 -17.11 -13.34 6.74
CA ILE A 356 -17.12 -13.92 5.38
C ILE A 356 -18.43 -14.69 5.12
N SER A 357 -18.92 -15.46 6.10
CA SER A 357 -20.18 -16.21 5.98
C SER A 357 -21.43 -15.36 6.15
N GLY A 358 -21.30 -14.08 6.52
CA GLY A 358 -22.43 -13.17 6.78
C GLY A 358 -23.11 -13.36 8.14
N ASN A 359 -22.59 -14.20 9.03
CA ASN A 359 -23.09 -14.38 10.40
C ASN A 359 -22.85 -13.13 11.25
N VAL A 360 -21.77 -12.39 10.98
CA VAL A 360 -21.50 -11.07 11.52
C VAL A 360 -21.54 -10.07 10.37
N LYS A 361 -22.50 -9.15 10.44
CA LYS A 361 -22.63 -8.08 9.45
C LYS A 361 -21.78 -6.88 9.87
N VAL A 362 -20.96 -6.43 8.95
CA VAL A 362 -20.18 -5.19 9.09
C VAL A 362 -20.71 -4.21 8.05
N GLU A 363 -21.27 -3.13 8.52
CA GLU A 363 -21.94 -2.15 7.66
C GLU A 363 -21.32 -0.76 7.83
N SER A 364 -21.11 -0.06 6.73
CA SER A 364 -20.75 1.34 6.69
C SER A 364 -21.59 2.04 5.62
N LYS A 365 -21.91 3.31 5.84
CA LYS A 365 -22.52 4.14 4.77
C LYS A 365 -21.63 4.28 3.57
N SER A 366 -20.32 4.04 3.75
CA SER A 366 -19.28 4.13 2.74
C SER A 366 -18.89 2.76 2.15
N SER A 367 -19.59 1.67 2.50
CA SER A 367 -19.31 0.33 1.93
C SER A 367 -19.56 0.33 0.42
N PRO A 368 -18.63 -0.26 -0.37
CA PRO A 368 -18.82 -0.37 -1.82
C PRO A 368 -20.09 -1.15 -2.15
N THR A 369 -20.88 -0.64 -3.07
CA THR A 369 -22.01 -1.35 -3.67
C THR A 369 -21.60 -2.00 -4.98
N LYS A 370 -22.20 -3.17 -5.28
CA LYS A 370 -22.00 -3.88 -6.57
C LYS A 370 -22.59 -3.10 -7.74
#